data_3f5062a99d8d5206ab0ecb1602aa4791
#
_entry.id   3f5062a99d8d5206ab0ecb1602aa4791
#
_cell.length_a   1.000
_cell.length_b   1.000
_cell.length_c   1.000
_cell.angle_alpha   90.00
_cell.angle_beta   90.00
_cell.angle_gamma   90.00
#
_symmetry.space_group_name_H-M   'P 1'
#
loop_
_entity.id
_entity.type
_entity.pdbx_description
1 polymer ?
#
loop_
_entity_poly.entity_id
_entity_poly.type
_entity_poly.pdbx_seq_one_letter_code
_entity_poly.pdbx_strand_id
1 'polypeptide(L)'
;MTGIYDNKLTSGLEGKPKLIRLLETLRDHATATNLKWAEKLGINPSKSITCVKPEGTTSCLVDSASGLHPRYADYYYRRIRIDKKDPTYNLMKDQGVPCEDDVINPGNTAVFTFAMKAPKGTITTEDLRALDHLDLWKTYQEHY
;
A
#
# COMPACT_ATOMS: atom_id res chain seq x y z
N MET A 1 -6.12 1.30 4.78
CA MET A 1 -5.49 -0.05 4.91
C MET A 1 -4.52 -0.26 3.77
N THR A 2 -3.37 -0.94 4.01
CA THR A 2 -2.37 -1.29 2.98
C THR A 2 -2.00 -2.77 3.09
N GLY A 3 -1.36 -3.36 2.06
CA GLY A 3 -0.98 -4.77 2.06
C GLY A 3 -2.14 -5.76 1.91
N ILE A 4 -3.24 -5.35 1.32
CA ILE A 4 -4.47 -6.17 1.22
C ILE A 4 -4.18 -7.53 0.58
N TYR A 5 -3.40 -7.57 -0.48
CA TYR A 5 -3.09 -8.81 -1.20
C TYR A 5 -1.90 -9.60 -0.64
N ASP A 6 -1.17 -9.06 0.32
CA ASP A 6 -0.04 -9.76 0.96
C ASP A 6 -0.49 -10.77 2.03
N ASN A 7 -1.77 -10.77 2.39
CA ASN A 7 -2.32 -11.64 3.43
C ASN A 7 -3.59 -12.35 2.97
N LYS A 8 -3.70 -13.65 3.27
CA LYS A 8 -4.82 -14.50 2.84
C LYS A 8 -6.18 -14.06 3.40
N LEU A 9 -6.22 -13.55 4.61
CA LEU A 9 -7.46 -13.09 5.23
C LEU A 9 -7.92 -11.78 4.59
N THR A 10 -7.03 -10.80 4.44
CA THR A 10 -7.35 -9.48 3.86
C THR A 10 -7.61 -9.55 2.36
N SER A 11 -7.00 -10.49 1.63
CA SER A 11 -7.28 -10.73 0.21
C SER A 11 -8.57 -11.53 -0.04
N GLY A 12 -9.22 -12.00 1.01
CA GLY A 12 -10.45 -12.80 0.90
C GLY A 12 -10.24 -14.29 0.58
N LEU A 13 -8.99 -14.76 0.44
CA LEU A 13 -8.69 -16.19 0.17
C LEU A 13 -9.14 -17.14 1.27
N GLU A 14 -9.28 -16.65 2.50
CA GLU A 14 -9.84 -17.45 3.61
C GLU A 14 -11.37 -17.42 3.68
N GLY A 15 -12.02 -16.80 2.71
CA GLY A 15 -13.46 -16.71 2.56
C GLY A 15 -14.03 -15.34 2.93
N LYS A 16 -14.94 -14.87 2.08
CA LYS A 16 -15.60 -13.56 2.19
C LYS A 16 -16.26 -13.28 3.55
N PRO A 17 -16.94 -14.25 4.22
CA PRO A 17 -17.54 -14.00 5.54
C PRO A 17 -16.50 -13.66 6.63
N LYS A 18 -15.32 -14.29 6.60
CA LYS A 18 -14.24 -13.96 7.54
C LYS A 18 -13.69 -12.56 7.29
N LEU A 19 -13.49 -12.21 6.02
CA LEU A 19 -13.05 -10.88 5.62
C LEU A 19 -14.05 -9.81 6.09
N ILE A 20 -15.33 -9.96 5.81
CA ILE A 20 -16.38 -9.03 6.22
C ILE A 20 -16.34 -8.80 7.73
N ARG A 21 -16.32 -9.87 8.53
CA ARG A 21 -16.24 -9.76 9.99
C ARG A 21 -15.01 -8.98 10.46
N LEU A 22 -13.85 -9.22 9.84
CA LEU A 22 -12.63 -8.47 10.14
C LEU A 22 -12.81 -6.98 9.83
N LEU A 23 -13.31 -6.66 8.64
CA LEU A 23 -13.47 -5.27 8.18
C LEU A 23 -14.42 -4.49 9.09
N GLU A 24 -15.58 -5.06 9.42
CA GLU A 24 -16.55 -4.44 10.33
C GLU A 24 -15.96 -4.23 11.72
N THR A 25 -15.24 -5.22 12.26
CA THR A 25 -14.56 -5.10 13.55
C THR A 25 -13.53 -3.97 13.55
N LEU A 26 -12.72 -3.88 12.50
CA LEU A 26 -11.70 -2.82 12.38
C LEU A 26 -12.32 -1.43 12.21
N ARG A 27 -13.37 -1.31 11.41
CA ARG A 27 -14.13 -0.06 11.23
C ARG A 27 -14.73 0.42 12.55
N ASP A 28 -15.41 -0.47 13.25
CA ASP A 28 -16.08 -0.14 14.52
C ASP A 28 -15.06 0.25 15.59
N HIS A 29 -13.93 -0.47 15.66
CA HIS A 29 -12.84 -0.12 16.57
C HIS A 29 -12.20 1.25 16.22
N ALA A 30 -11.96 1.53 14.95
CA ALA A 30 -11.43 2.81 14.50
C ALA A 30 -12.38 3.96 14.82
N THR A 31 -13.68 3.76 14.63
CA THR A 31 -14.73 4.73 14.94
C THR A 31 -14.78 5.03 16.46
N ALA A 32 -14.80 3.98 17.27
CA ALA A 32 -14.81 4.12 18.73
C ALA A 32 -13.54 4.82 19.25
N THR A 33 -12.38 4.49 18.66
CA THR A 33 -11.10 5.13 19.01
C THR A 33 -11.10 6.61 18.64
N ASN A 34 -11.62 6.96 17.45
CA ASN A 34 -11.75 8.35 17.02
C ASN A 34 -12.64 9.17 17.99
N LEU A 35 -13.79 8.65 18.37
CA LEU A 35 -14.69 9.31 19.33
C LEU A 35 -14.01 9.54 20.69
N LYS A 36 -13.39 8.49 21.24
CA LYS A 36 -12.66 8.55 22.52
C LYS A 36 -11.57 9.62 22.52
N TRP A 37 -10.77 9.70 21.47
CA TRP A 37 -9.68 10.67 21.40
C TRP A 37 -10.17 12.08 21.08
N ALA A 38 -11.21 12.23 20.27
CA ALA A 38 -11.83 13.54 20.02
C ALA A 38 -12.35 14.18 21.32
N GLU A 39 -13.06 13.40 22.14
CA GLU A 39 -13.52 13.84 23.46
C GLU A 39 -12.36 14.25 24.37
N LYS A 40 -11.33 13.40 24.47
CA LYS A 40 -10.14 13.66 25.29
C LYS A 40 -9.36 14.92 24.87
N LEU A 41 -9.33 15.21 23.58
CA LEU A 41 -8.63 16.37 23.01
C LEU A 41 -9.53 17.62 22.92
N GLY A 42 -10.81 17.53 23.21
CA GLY A 42 -11.76 18.65 23.13
C GLY A 42 -12.01 19.12 21.70
N ILE A 43 -11.93 18.24 20.71
CA ILE A 43 -12.13 18.53 19.28
C ILE A 43 -13.31 17.73 18.71
N ASN A 44 -13.84 18.16 17.58
CA ASN A 44 -14.87 17.39 16.88
C ASN A 44 -14.28 16.06 16.33
N PRO A 45 -15.03 14.93 16.42
CA PRO A 45 -14.59 13.68 15.83
C PRO A 45 -14.51 13.79 14.31
N SER A 46 -13.54 13.09 13.72
CA SER A 46 -13.41 13.00 12.27
C SER A 46 -14.63 12.30 11.66
N LYS A 47 -15.11 12.80 10.54
CA LYS A 47 -16.24 12.19 9.81
C LYS A 47 -15.77 11.07 8.86
N SER A 48 -14.58 11.21 8.27
CA SER A 48 -13.95 10.18 7.45
C SER A 48 -12.86 9.49 8.26
N ILE A 49 -13.06 8.23 8.59
CA ILE A 49 -12.19 7.48 9.51
C ILE A 49 -11.45 6.37 8.79
N THR A 50 -12.15 5.62 7.94
CA THR A 50 -11.60 4.52 7.16
C THR A 50 -11.65 4.86 5.67
N CYS A 51 -10.70 4.33 4.92
CA CYS A 51 -10.72 4.44 3.46
C CYS A 51 -9.94 3.29 2.80
N VAL A 52 -10.34 2.99 1.57
CA VAL A 52 -9.65 2.06 0.67
C VAL A 52 -9.20 2.82 -0.55
N LYS A 53 -7.90 2.90 -0.76
CA LYS A 53 -7.32 3.62 -1.91
C LYS A 53 -6.02 2.97 -2.37
N PRO A 54 -5.59 3.19 -3.63
CA PRO A 54 -4.21 2.94 -4.03
C PRO A 54 -3.30 3.86 -3.23
N GLU A 55 -2.13 3.36 -2.85
CA GLU A 55 -1.23 4.05 -1.97
C GLU A 55 0.22 3.90 -2.47
N GLY A 56 0.97 5.00 -2.53
CA GLY A 56 2.29 5.01 -3.13
C GLY A 56 3.47 5.21 -2.16
N THR A 57 3.22 5.59 -0.92
CA THR A 57 4.26 5.99 0.03
C THR A 57 4.36 5.09 1.26
N THR A 58 3.31 4.98 2.07
CA THR A 58 3.34 4.19 3.30
C THR A 58 3.58 2.71 3.04
N SER A 59 3.06 2.17 1.93
CA SER A 59 3.33 0.80 1.51
C SER A 59 4.81 0.54 1.22
N CYS A 60 5.51 1.53 0.68
CA CYS A 60 6.95 1.44 0.48
C CYS A 60 7.72 1.41 1.80
N LEU A 61 7.31 2.24 2.77
CA LEU A 61 7.96 2.31 4.09
C LEU A 61 7.86 1.00 4.87
N VAL A 62 6.75 0.29 4.75
CA VAL A 62 6.50 -0.98 5.47
C VAL A 62 6.64 -2.23 4.57
N ASP A 63 7.17 -2.07 3.37
CA ASP A 63 7.32 -3.13 2.35
C ASP A 63 6.05 -3.99 2.19
N SER A 64 4.92 -3.34 1.96
CA SER A 64 3.65 -4.00 1.69
C SER A 64 3.13 -3.72 0.28
N ALA A 65 2.18 -4.51 -0.18
CA ALA A 65 1.42 -4.21 -1.39
C ALA A 65 0.70 -2.86 -1.25
N SER A 66 0.58 -2.10 -2.34
CA SER A 66 0.06 -0.74 -2.36
C SER A 66 -1.46 -0.71 -2.16
N GLY A 67 -1.90 -0.57 -0.92
CA GLY A 67 -3.31 -0.44 -0.57
C GLY A 67 -4.15 -1.55 -1.18
N LEU A 68 -4.98 -1.20 -2.17
CA LEU A 68 -5.86 -2.11 -2.90
C LEU A 68 -5.16 -2.88 -4.04
N HIS A 69 -3.98 -2.48 -4.46
CA HIS A 69 -3.30 -3.12 -5.59
C HIS A 69 -2.52 -4.37 -5.17
N PRO A 70 -2.50 -5.44 -5.98
CA PRO A 70 -1.62 -6.58 -5.78
C PRO A 70 -0.17 -6.17 -6.06
N ARG A 71 0.78 -7.01 -5.67
CA ARG A 71 2.16 -6.86 -6.13
C ARG A 71 2.25 -7.21 -7.61
N TYR A 72 3.22 -6.62 -8.31
CA TYR A 72 3.36 -6.80 -9.76
C TYR A 72 3.67 -8.26 -10.13
N ALA A 73 4.63 -8.87 -9.42
CA ALA A 73 5.07 -10.26 -9.61
C ALA A 73 5.75 -10.77 -8.33
N ASP A 74 6.13 -12.06 -8.29
CA ASP A 74 6.91 -12.61 -7.18
C ASP A 74 8.27 -11.93 -7.03
N TYR A 75 8.91 -11.58 -8.15
CA TYR A 75 10.15 -10.80 -8.22
C TYR A 75 9.99 -9.71 -9.26
N TYR A 76 10.31 -8.46 -8.88
CA TYR A 76 10.21 -7.32 -9.78
C TYR A 76 11.18 -6.22 -9.39
N TYR A 77 11.41 -5.27 -10.30
CA TYR A 77 12.15 -4.06 -10.01
C TYR A 77 11.20 -2.92 -9.67
N ARG A 78 11.45 -2.26 -8.54
CA ARG A 78 10.83 -0.98 -8.21
C ARG A 78 11.77 0.14 -8.59
N ARG A 79 11.28 1.05 -9.41
CA ARG A 79 12.06 2.21 -9.89
C ARG A 79 11.54 3.48 -9.24
N ILE A 80 12.43 4.22 -8.58
CA ILE A 80 12.09 5.44 -7.82
C ILE A 80 12.88 6.61 -8.40
N ARG A 81 12.16 7.68 -8.75
CA ARG A 81 12.76 8.94 -9.21
C ARG A 81 13.10 9.82 -8.03
N ILE A 82 14.32 10.35 -8.02
CA ILE A 82 14.84 11.24 -6.98
C ILE A 82 15.50 12.44 -7.65
N ASP A 83 15.26 13.64 -7.12
CA ASP A 83 15.97 14.85 -7.55
C ASP A 83 17.45 14.72 -7.16
N LYS A 84 18.36 15.02 -8.08
CA LYS A 84 19.81 14.95 -7.85
C LYS A 84 20.31 15.95 -6.80
N LYS A 85 19.49 16.95 -6.43
CA LYS A 85 19.75 17.89 -5.35
C LYS A 85 19.32 17.37 -3.98
N ASP A 86 18.52 16.29 -3.94
CA ASP A 86 18.09 15.67 -2.68
C ASP A 86 19.31 14.99 -2.02
N PRO A 87 19.55 15.23 -0.71
CA PRO A 87 20.63 14.56 0.02
C PRO A 87 20.59 13.03 -0.08
N THR A 88 19.39 12.43 -0.21
CA THR A 88 19.18 11.00 -0.37
C THR A 88 19.81 10.47 -1.65
N TYR A 89 19.89 11.29 -2.71
CA TYR A 89 20.54 10.89 -3.96
C TYR A 89 22.01 10.53 -3.75
N ASN A 90 22.77 11.42 -3.10
CA ASN A 90 24.18 11.17 -2.84
C ASN A 90 24.38 9.97 -1.91
N LEU A 91 23.59 9.88 -0.84
CA LEU A 91 23.64 8.73 0.09
C LEU A 91 23.45 7.39 -0.62
N MET A 92 22.42 7.27 -1.46
CA MET A 92 22.15 6.01 -2.20
C MET A 92 23.22 5.70 -3.23
N LYS A 93 23.73 6.72 -3.92
CA LYS A 93 24.79 6.56 -4.92
C LYS A 93 26.09 6.09 -4.28
N ASP A 94 26.47 6.69 -3.14
CA ASP A 94 27.68 6.32 -2.39
C ASP A 94 27.59 4.89 -1.82
N GLN A 95 26.38 4.43 -1.51
CA GLN A 95 26.12 3.06 -1.10
C GLN A 95 26.04 2.06 -2.28
N GLY A 96 26.23 2.51 -3.50
CA GLY A 96 26.26 1.65 -4.69
C GLY A 96 24.89 1.14 -5.13
N VAL A 97 23.79 1.80 -4.75
CA VAL A 97 22.46 1.46 -5.24
C VAL A 97 22.40 1.73 -6.74
N PRO A 98 21.99 0.75 -7.59
CA PRO A 98 21.92 0.94 -9.03
C PRO A 98 21.06 2.14 -9.41
N CYS A 99 21.63 3.08 -10.15
CA CYS A 99 20.93 4.27 -10.63
C CYS A 99 21.32 4.63 -12.06
N GLU A 100 20.41 5.30 -12.73
CA GLU A 100 20.59 5.87 -14.07
C GLU A 100 19.94 7.25 -14.14
N ASP A 101 20.26 8.01 -15.18
CA ASP A 101 19.62 9.31 -15.41
C ASP A 101 18.17 9.10 -15.89
N ASP A 102 17.26 9.97 -15.45
CA ASP A 102 15.87 9.94 -15.92
C ASP A 102 15.80 10.33 -17.42
N VAL A 103 15.01 9.60 -18.17
CA VAL A 103 14.88 9.80 -19.63
C VAL A 103 14.28 11.17 -19.96
N ILE A 104 13.38 11.68 -19.12
CA ILE A 104 12.68 12.95 -19.36
C ILE A 104 13.49 14.14 -18.86
N ASN A 105 14.15 14.01 -17.71
CA ASN A 105 14.89 15.08 -17.07
C ASN A 105 16.26 14.61 -16.55
N PRO A 106 17.19 14.24 -17.46
CA PRO A 106 18.46 13.63 -17.09
C PRO A 106 19.38 14.55 -16.27
N GLY A 107 19.21 15.89 -16.42
CA GLY A 107 20.03 16.87 -15.71
C GLY A 107 19.74 16.95 -14.21
N ASN A 108 18.48 16.75 -13.81
CA ASN A 108 18.03 16.98 -12.44
C ASN A 108 17.50 15.73 -11.72
N THR A 109 17.16 14.67 -12.46
CA THR A 109 16.50 13.49 -11.89
C THR A 109 17.29 12.24 -12.16
N ALA A 110 17.47 11.41 -11.15
CA ALA A 110 18.00 10.05 -11.26
C ALA A 110 16.92 9.03 -10.92
N VAL A 111 17.04 7.82 -11.49
CA VAL A 111 16.14 6.69 -11.24
C VAL A 111 16.93 5.59 -10.55
N PHE A 112 16.60 5.32 -9.30
CA PHE A 112 17.14 4.21 -8.54
C PHE A 112 16.32 2.94 -8.76
N THR A 113 16.99 1.80 -8.84
CA THR A 113 16.35 0.50 -9.07
C THR A 113 16.57 -0.42 -7.89
N PHE A 114 15.46 -0.92 -7.32
CA PHE A 114 15.45 -1.85 -6.20
C PHE A 114 14.86 -3.19 -6.62
N ALA A 115 15.57 -4.27 -6.30
CA ALA A 115 15.05 -5.63 -6.46
C ALA A 115 14.05 -5.93 -5.32
N MET A 116 12.81 -6.24 -5.70
CA MET A 116 11.72 -6.54 -4.77
C MET A 116 11.34 -8.01 -4.86
N LYS A 117 11.00 -8.58 -3.70
CA LYS A 117 10.46 -9.94 -3.59
C LYS A 117 9.13 -9.90 -2.87
N ALA A 118 8.08 -10.45 -3.47
CA ALA A 118 6.78 -10.56 -2.81
C ALA A 118 6.82 -11.61 -1.68
N PRO A 119 6.02 -11.44 -0.60
CA PRO A 119 5.83 -12.47 0.40
C PRO A 119 5.27 -13.77 -0.21
N LYS A 120 5.64 -14.91 0.36
CA LYS A 120 5.16 -16.20 -0.14
C LYS A 120 3.63 -16.31 -0.02
N GLY A 121 2.97 -16.62 -1.12
CA GLY A 121 1.53 -16.80 -1.20
C GLY A 121 0.74 -15.48 -1.35
N THR A 122 1.43 -14.39 -1.69
CA THR A 122 0.82 -13.14 -2.15
C THR A 122 0.10 -13.37 -3.48
N ILE A 123 -1.02 -12.69 -3.68
CA ILE A 123 -1.66 -12.57 -5.00
C ILE A 123 -0.92 -11.50 -5.79
N THR A 124 -0.50 -11.86 -7.00
CA THR A 124 0.15 -10.93 -7.93
C THR A 124 -0.83 -10.43 -9.00
N THR A 125 -0.36 -9.51 -9.85
CA THR A 125 -1.18 -8.98 -10.95
C THR A 125 -1.58 -10.07 -11.94
N GLU A 126 -0.75 -11.10 -12.13
CA GLU A 126 -1.03 -12.21 -13.06
C GLU A 126 -2.13 -13.14 -12.53
N ASP A 127 -2.26 -13.25 -11.21
CA ASP A 127 -3.25 -14.12 -10.55
C ASP A 127 -4.64 -13.48 -10.47
N LEU A 128 -4.75 -12.16 -10.69
CA LEU A 128 -5.94 -11.37 -10.38
C LEU A 128 -6.70 -10.95 -11.64
N ARG A 129 -7.93 -11.45 -11.79
CA ARG A 129 -8.84 -10.95 -12.84
C ARG A 129 -9.48 -9.64 -12.41
N ALA A 130 -9.81 -8.79 -13.37
CA ALA A 130 -10.41 -7.48 -13.11
C ALA A 130 -11.72 -7.56 -12.29
N LEU A 131 -12.57 -8.55 -12.56
CA LEU A 131 -13.82 -8.75 -11.82
C LEU A 131 -13.60 -9.19 -10.38
N ASP A 132 -12.60 -10.02 -10.11
CA ASP A 132 -12.25 -10.44 -8.75
C ASP A 132 -11.72 -9.26 -7.94
N HIS A 133 -10.95 -8.38 -8.58
CA HIS A 133 -10.47 -7.13 -7.98
C HIS A 133 -11.64 -6.19 -7.63
N LEU A 134 -12.59 -6.02 -8.53
CA LEU A 134 -13.78 -5.19 -8.30
C LEU A 134 -14.68 -5.77 -7.20
N ASP A 135 -14.85 -7.09 -7.12
CA ASP A 135 -15.64 -7.73 -6.04
C ASP A 135 -14.97 -7.55 -4.67
N LEU A 136 -13.65 -7.68 -4.61
CA LEU A 136 -12.91 -7.40 -3.38
C LEU A 136 -13.03 -5.93 -2.99
N TRP A 137 -12.81 -4.99 -3.94
CA TRP A 137 -12.97 -3.57 -3.70
C TRP A 137 -14.38 -3.22 -3.20
N LYS A 138 -15.43 -3.75 -3.82
CA LYS A 138 -16.81 -3.59 -3.38
C LYS A 138 -16.98 -4.05 -1.94
N THR A 139 -16.47 -5.23 -1.59
CA THR A 139 -16.53 -5.78 -0.23
C THR A 139 -15.89 -4.82 0.78
N TYR A 140 -14.75 -4.26 0.46
CA TYR A 140 -14.10 -3.26 1.31
C TYR A 140 -14.92 -1.97 1.45
N GLN A 141 -15.51 -1.47 0.36
CA GLN A 141 -16.34 -0.25 0.38
C GLN A 141 -17.61 -0.40 1.20
N GLU A 142 -18.19 -1.60 1.22
CA GLU A 142 -19.42 -1.88 1.96
C GLU A 142 -19.17 -2.10 3.46
N HIS A 143 -18.01 -2.63 3.85
CA HIS A 143 -17.78 -3.12 5.21
C HIS A 143 -16.68 -2.40 5.99
N TYR A 144 -15.83 -1.61 5.33
CA TYR A 144 -14.71 -0.90 5.95
C TYR A 144 -14.83 0.60 5.79
#